data_45c80645bc6cfc5e70d505e41cffce5d
#
_entry.id   45c80645bc6cfc5e70d505e41cffce5d
#
_cell.length_a   1.000
_cell.length_b   1.000
_cell.length_c   1.000
_cell.angle_alpha   90.00
_cell.angle_beta   90.00
_cell.angle_gamma   90.00
#
_symmetry.space_group_name_H-M   'P 1'
#
loop_
_entity.id
_entity.type
_entity.pdbx_description
1 polymer ?
#
loop_
_entity_poly.entity_id
_entity_poly.type
_entity_poly.pdbx_seq_one_letter_code
_entity_poly.pdbx_strand_id
1 'polypeptide(L)'
;MAFRDHLGAAETISQPISLIHGMWEYSKASQHPLLVFENIVETPGHKAAVNLLTRERLCAAIGITPEEYIDTLAWAMENPSVPVLVDSNDAECFQNQQDSVDLEAIPIPHHWPQDRGRYSSASVIIAQYDGIRNMSFHRQFLRDKNHTVVRLVPRHLRTMMSTARANGDTVDIAVVNAPDPVVLLAAAMSFDENIDELTIAAALHEKLYNQPLRLTKLPNGLEVPASAEYVFWGKITAENDDEGPYVDITGTLDDVRQEPVLEFDGLVHRDNPIFHALIPGEAEHKTLMGLPRSPTIKDAVSKVCECLDVHMTEGGCGWLAAVVKIRKKHHDDGIKAIEAALAGHRSMKMVTIVDEDIDIADPVRVEWAMVTRWQPDKDTIILSNQKGSSLDPSRYPDGTTSKVGFDATISFDADKSGFMSVQ
;
A
#
# COMPACT_ATOMS: atom_id res chain seq x y z
N MET A 1 11.99 -3.63 16.05
CA MET A 1 11.76 -4.62 14.97
C MET A 1 12.22 -4.02 13.66
N ALA A 2 12.61 -4.83 12.71
CA ALA A 2 13.06 -4.44 11.38
C ALA A 2 12.43 -5.35 10.32
N PHE A 3 12.45 -4.97 9.06
CA PHE A 3 11.91 -5.75 7.94
C PHE A 3 12.40 -7.20 7.93
N ARG A 4 13.72 -7.41 8.11
CA ARG A 4 14.34 -8.75 8.10
C ARG A 4 13.88 -9.67 9.23
N ASP A 5 13.40 -9.14 10.34
CA ASP A 5 12.92 -9.92 11.48
C ASP A 5 11.62 -10.68 11.15
N HIS A 6 10.91 -10.25 10.10
CA HIS A 6 9.67 -10.86 9.62
C HIS A 6 9.87 -11.87 8.49
N LEU A 7 11.12 -12.14 8.08
CA LEU A 7 11.44 -13.06 6.98
C LEU A 7 11.72 -14.50 7.44
N GLY A 8 11.48 -14.83 8.72
CA GLY A 8 11.84 -16.14 9.28
C GLY A 8 11.19 -17.36 8.63
N ALA A 9 10.03 -17.16 7.97
CA ALA A 9 9.34 -18.22 7.20
C ALA A 9 9.64 -18.19 5.70
N ALA A 10 10.58 -17.35 5.24
CA ALA A 10 10.92 -17.21 3.83
C ALA A 10 11.68 -18.44 3.31
N GLU A 11 11.35 -18.85 2.09
CA GLU A 11 12.19 -19.75 1.32
C GLU A 11 13.37 -18.97 0.76
N THR A 12 14.58 -19.44 1.04
CA THR A 12 15.84 -18.83 0.59
C THR A 12 16.26 -19.42 -0.74
N ILE A 13 16.43 -18.56 -1.76
CA ILE A 13 16.84 -18.94 -3.11
C ILE A 13 18.31 -18.58 -3.32
N SER A 14 19.18 -19.62 -3.29
CA SER A 14 20.62 -19.46 -3.45
C SER A 14 21.10 -19.64 -4.90
N GLN A 15 20.26 -20.15 -5.80
CA GLN A 15 20.58 -20.21 -7.24
C GLN A 15 20.66 -18.80 -7.84
N PRO A 16 21.48 -18.59 -8.88
CA PRO A 16 21.57 -17.30 -9.55
C PRO A 16 20.23 -16.85 -10.10
N ILE A 17 19.80 -15.64 -9.78
CA ILE A 17 18.57 -15.01 -10.24
C ILE A 17 18.90 -13.64 -10.85
N SER A 18 18.35 -13.36 -12.04
CA SER A 18 18.46 -12.05 -12.69
C SER A 18 17.45 -11.05 -12.09
N LEU A 19 17.87 -9.79 -12.01
CA LEU A 19 16.97 -8.64 -11.74
C LEU A 19 15.96 -8.45 -12.88
N ILE A 20 16.31 -8.90 -14.08
CA ILE A 20 15.46 -8.74 -15.27
C ILE A 20 14.54 -9.96 -15.37
N HIS A 21 13.30 -9.78 -14.96
CA HIS A 21 12.18 -10.74 -14.96
C HIS A 21 12.37 -11.99 -14.06
N GLY A 22 13.60 -12.35 -13.66
CA GLY A 22 13.88 -13.62 -13.00
C GLY A 22 13.17 -13.80 -11.66
N MET A 23 13.09 -12.75 -10.84
CA MET A 23 12.38 -12.80 -9.53
C MET A 23 10.88 -13.03 -9.71
N TRP A 24 10.26 -12.33 -10.67
CA TRP A 24 8.85 -12.50 -10.98
C TRP A 24 8.54 -13.89 -11.54
N GLU A 25 9.33 -14.35 -12.54
CA GLU A 25 9.15 -15.68 -13.15
C GLU A 25 9.27 -16.79 -12.10
N TYR A 26 10.27 -16.70 -11.21
CA TYR A 26 10.45 -17.66 -10.13
C TYR A 26 9.28 -17.63 -9.14
N SER A 27 8.87 -16.45 -8.67
CA SER A 27 7.75 -16.27 -7.75
C SER A 27 6.45 -16.85 -8.30
N LYS A 28 6.15 -16.56 -9.57
CA LYS A 28 4.97 -17.09 -10.28
C LYS A 28 5.00 -18.60 -10.41
N ALA A 29 6.14 -19.18 -10.81
CA ALA A 29 6.29 -20.63 -10.95
C ALA A 29 6.12 -21.37 -9.62
N SER A 30 6.46 -20.72 -8.49
CA SER A 30 6.36 -21.26 -7.14
C SER A 30 5.04 -20.89 -6.42
N GLN A 31 4.05 -20.31 -7.11
CA GLN A 31 2.77 -19.88 -6.55
C GLN A 31 2.89 -18.77 -5.48
N HIS A 32 3.79 -17.81 -5.68
CA HIS A 32 3.98 -16.60 -4.88
C HIS A 32 4.25 -16.83 -3.38
N PRO A 33 5.17 -17.74 -2.98
CA PRO A 33 5.58 -17.87 -1.59
C PRO A 33 6.36 -16.63 -1.13
N LEU A 34 6.59 -16.50 0.17
CA LEU A 34 7.55 -15.53 0.70
C LEU A 34 8.96 -16.02 0.34
N LEU A 35 9.71 -15.22 -0.42
CA LEU A 35 11.03 -15.56 -0.95
C LEU A 35 12.08 -14.54 -0.55
N VAL A 36 13.30 -15.03 -0.28
CA VAL A 36 14.52 -14.22 -0.18
C VAL A 36 15.52 -14.72 -1.21
N PHE A 37 15.90 -13.87 -2.17
CA PHE A 37 16.92 -14.13 -3.17
C PHE A 37 18.28 -13.65 -2.67
N GLU A 38 19.24 -14.57 -2.51
CA GLU A 38 20.58 -14.28 -1.98
C GLU A 38 21.66 -14.13 -3.06
N ASN A 39 21.39 -14.62 -4.26
CA ASN A 39 22.37 -14.66 -5.35
C ASN A 39 21.79 -13.93 -6.57
N ILE A 40 21.88 -12.61 -6.55
CA ILE A 40 21.38 -11.75 -7.61
C ILE A 40 22.54 -11.45 -8.56
N VAL A 41 22.39 -11.83 -9.83
CA VAL A 41 23.49 -11.83 -10.82
C VAL A 41 24.08 -10.45 -11.04
N GLU A 42 23.22 -9.43 -11.19
CA GLU A 42 23.63 -8.06 -11.53
C GLU A 42 24.12 -7.24 -10.31
N THR A 43 23.77 -7.67 -9.08
CA THR A 43 24.09 -6.95 -7.85
C THR A 43 24.66 -7.89 -6.77
N PRO A 44 25.88 -8.44 -6.96
CA PRO A 44 26.48 -9.36 -6.02
C PRO A 44 26.62 -8.75 -4.61
N GLY A 45 26.32 -9.54 -3.58
CA GLY A 45 26.39 -9.11 -2.18
C GLY A 45 25.11 -8.44 -1.66
N HIS A 46 24.14 -8.16 -2.51
CA HIS A 46 22.81 -7.68 -2.13
C HIS A 46 21.80 -8.83 -2.17
N LYS A 47 20.76 -8.71 -1.32
CA LYS A 47 19.63 -9.64 -1.29
C LYS A 47 18.34 -8.91 -1.63
N ALA A 48 17.31 -9.67 -2.03
CA ALA A 48 15.97 -9.12 -2.24
C ALA A 48 14.91 -10.05 -1.65
N ALA A 49 13.81 -9.46 -1.16
CA ALA A 49 12.66 -10.20 -0.66
C ALA A 49 11.39 -9.79 -1.40
N VAL A 50 10.48 -10.75 -1.61
CA VAL A 50 9.17 -10.55 -2.25
C VAL A 50 8.08 -11.29 -1.48
N ASN A 51 6.85 -10.80 -1.59
CA ASN A 51 5.62 -11.42 -1.07
C ASN A 51 5.51 -11.50 0.47
N LEU A 52 6.18 -10.61 1.22
CA LEU A 52 6.01 -10.53 2.68
C LEU A 52 4.62 -10.03 3.06
N LEU A 53 4.10 -9.02 2.37
CA LEU A 53 2.96 -8.23 2.81
C LEU A 53 1.62 -8.68 2.18
N THR A 54 1.40 -9.98 2.00
CA THR A 54 0.03 -10.49 1.81
C THR A 54 -0.75 -10.33 3.12
N ARG A 55 -2.09 -10.32 3.08
CA ARG A 55 -2.91 -10.05 4.29
C ARG A 55 -2.54 -10.97 5.45
N GLU A 56 -2.48 -12.25 5.21
CA GLU A 56 -2.20 -13.26 6.24
C GLU A 56 -0.78 -13.12 6.78
N ARG A 57 0.21 -12.97 5.88
CA ARG A 57 1.63 -12.82 6.27
C ARG A 57 1.88 -11.52 6.99
N LEU A 58 1.25 -10.42 6.52
CA LEU A 58 1.34 -9.12 7.17
C LEU A 58 0.78 -9.18 8.59
N CYS A 59 -0.43 -9.71 8.77
CA CYS A 59 -1.03 -9.85 10.10
C CYS A 59 -0.15 -10.74 11.00
N ALA A 60 0.35 -11.87 10.50
CA ALA A 60 1.27 -12.72 11.24
C ALA A 60 2.59 -12.01 11.58
N ALA A 61 3.16 -11.23 10.65
CA ALA A 61 4.38 -10.47 10.85
C ALA A 61 4.26 -9.42 11.96
N ILE A 62 3.12 -8.75 12.06
CA ILE A 62 2.87 -7.74 13.09
C ILE A 62 2.17 -8.31 14.35
N GLY A 63 1.90 -9.62 14.40
CA GLY A 63 1.42 -10.32 15.58
C GLY A 63 -0.06 -10.11 15.90
N ILE A 64 -0.91 -9.92 14.87
CA ILE A 64 -2.37 -9.80 15.00
C ILE A 64 -3.08 -10.82 14.11
N THR A 65 -4.38 -11.02 14.36
CA THR A 65 -5.26 -11.77 13.45
C THR A 65 -5.82 -10.86 12.33
N PRO A 66 -6.28 -11.43 11.19
CA PRO A 66 -6.94 -10.64 10.14
C PRO A 66 -8.18 -9.89 10.62
N GLU A 67 -8.89 -10.39 11.65
CA GLU A 67 -10.07 -9.76 12.23
C GLU A 67 -9.72 -8.52 13.07
N GLU A 68 -8.56 -8.54 13.76
CA GLU A 68 -8.06 -7.42 14.58
C GLU A 68 -7.48 -6.28 13.74
N TYR A 69 -7.21 -6.52 12.47
CA TYR A 69 -6.46 -5.62 11.61
C TYR A 69 -7.08 -4.22 11.53
N ILE A 70 -8.38 -4.13 11.18
CA ILE A 70 -9.07 -2.84 10.99
C ILE A 70 -9.10 -2.05 12.29
N ASP A 71 -9.42 -2.69 13.39
CA ASP A 71 -9.53 -2.03 14.70
C ASP A 71 -8.15 -1.60 15.24
N THR A 72 -7.10 -2.35 14.91
CA THR A 72 -5.70 -1.98 15.24
C THR A 72 -5.27 -0.71 14.48
N LEU A 73 -5.58 -0.62 13.19
CA LEU A 73 -5.26 0.57 12.41
C LEU A 73 -6.11 1.79 12.85
N ALA A 74 -7.41 1.59 13.07
CA ALA A 74 -8.29 2.65 13.57
C ALA A 74 -7.79 3.18 14.92
N TRP A 75 -7.41 2.28 15.83
CA TRP A 75 -6.83 2.68 17.11
C TRP A 75 -5.57 3.53 16.95
N ALA A 76 -4.65 3.17 16.04
CA ALA A 76 -3.42 3.94 15.84
C ALA A 76 -3.69 5.35 15.29
N MET A 77 -4.69 5.51 14.43
CA MET A 77 -5.12 6.82 13.93
C MET A 77 -5.62 7.74 15.04
N GLU A 78 -6.28 7.18 16.05
CA GLU A 78 -6.82 7.93 17.20
C GLU A 78 -5.79 8.16 18.31
N ASN A 79 -4.68 7.42 18.31
CA ASN A 79 -3.67 7.42 19.38
C ASN A 79 -2.25 7.61 18.82
N PRO A 80 -1.96 8.68 18.08
CA PRO A 80 -0.63 8.90 17.53
C PRO A 80 0.42 9.01 18.65
N SER A 81 1.62 8.49 18.43
CA SER A 81 2.74 8.50 19.39
C SER A 81 3.96 9.20 18.78
N VAL A 82 4.86 9.67 19.62
CA VAL A 82 6.07 10.37 19.16
C VAL A 82 7.22 9.37 19.07
N PRO A 83 7.84 9.18 17.88
CA PRO A 83 8.98 8.31 17.73
C PRO A 83 10.21 8.86 18.48
N VAL A 84 11.14 7.97 18.83
CA VAL A 84 12.36 8.35 19.59
C VAL A 84 13.51 8.57 18.61
N LEU A 85 14.15 9.73 18.68
CA LEU A 85 15.35 10.00 17.90
C LEU A 85 16.57 9.36 18.57
N VAL A 86 17.36 8.62 17.78
CA VAL A 86 18.62 8.00 18.20
C VAL A 86 19.79 8.57 17.39
N ASP A 87 21.00 8.45 17.94
CA ASP A 87 22.23 8.82 17.23
C ASP A 87 22.46 7.89 16.02
N SER A 88 23.13 8.39 14.98
CA SER A 88 23.46 7.59 13.80
C SER A 88 24.32 6.37 14.13
N ASN A 89 25.15 6.42 15.17
CA ASN A 89 25.94 5.26 15.63
C ASN A 89 25.09 4.15 16.24
N ASP A 90 23.87 4.46 16.69
CA ASP A 90 22.90 3.52 17.25
C ASP A 90 21.84 3.07 16.22
N ALA A 91 21.94 3.57 14.98
CA ALA A 91 21.00 3.30 13.91
C ALA A 91 21.56 2.24 12.95
N GLU A 92 20.84 1.12 12.82
CA GLU A 92 21.28 -0.03 12.01
C GLU A 92 21.40 0.34 10.51
N CYS A 93 20.59 1.28 10.02
CA CYS A 93 20.69 1.75 8.63
C CYS A 93 22.01 2.48 8.35
N PHE A 94 22.74 2.97 9.36
CA PHE A 94 24.05 3.62 9.22
C PHE A 94 25.24 2.68 9.32
N GLN A 95 25.05 1.35 9.30
CA GLN A 95 26.17 0.40 9.29
C GLN A 95 27.08 0.60 8.08
N ASN A 96 26.54 1.08 6.97
CA ASN A 96 27.30 1.50 5.79
C ASN A 96 26.77 2.84 5.31
N GLN A 97 27.69 3.78 4.99
CA GLN A 97 27.37 5.09 4.44
C GLN A 97 28.18 5.34 3.17
N GLN A 98 27.53 5.90 2.18
CA GLN A 98 28.10 6.32 0.89
C GLN A 98 27.65 7.74 0.56
N ASP A 99 28.61 8.63 0.31
CA ASP A 99 28.35 10.04 -0.08
C ASP A 99 28.14 10.21 -1.60
N SER A 100 27.88 9.11 -2.29
CA SER A 100 27.47 9.05 -3.69
C SER A 100 26.62 7.80 -3.89
N VAL A 101 25.72 7.82 -4.87
CA VAL A 101 24.81 6.71 -5.16
C VAL A 101 25.11 6.11 -6.53
N ASP A 102 25.15 4.79 -6.59
CA ASP A 102 25.02 4.04 -7.83
C ASP A 102 23.79 3.13 -7.75
N LEU A 103 22.63 3.64 -8.18
CA LEU A 103 21.35 2.90 -8.17
C LEU A 103 21.39 1.66 -9.08
N GLU A 104 22.30 1.60 -10.06
CA GLU A 104 22.44 0.42 -10.93
C GLU A 104 23.02 -0.76 -10.15
N ALA A 105 23.80 -0.47 -9.08
CA ALA A 105 24.35 -1.48 -8.18
C ALA A 105 23.36 -1.96 -7.08
N ILE A 106 22.18 -1.35 -6.96
CA ILE A 106 21.14 -1.72 -6.01
C ILE A 106 20.19 -2.74 -6.67
N PRO A 107 19.64 -3.74 -5.93
CA PRO A 107 18.82 -4.80 -6.51
C PRO A 107 17.37 -4.32 -6.83
N ILE A 108 17.25 -3.18 -7.50
CA ILE A 108 15.99 -2.67 -8.03
C ILE A 108 15.59 -3.54 -9.23
N PRO A 109 14.45 -4.25 -9.20
CA PRO A 109 14.10 -5.21 -10.25
C PRO A 109 13.44 -4.57 -11.48
N HIS A 110 13.51 -5.29 -12.60
CA HIS A 110 12.62 -5.14 -13.75
C HIS A 110 11.72 -6.37 -13.79
N HIS A 111 10.51 -6.30 -13.23
CA HIS A 111 9.65 -7.47 -13.10
C HIS A 111 8.93 -7.83 -14.40
N TRP A 112 8.19 -6.89 -14.96
CA TRP A 112 7.35 -7.15 -16.13
C TRP A 112 8.02 -6.70 -17.43
N PRO A 113 8.01 -7.54 -18.48
CA PRO A 113 8.58 -7.15 -19.78
C PRO A 113 7.96 -5.88 -20.39
N GLN A 114 6.73 -5.55 -19.96
CA GLN A 114 5.98 -4.39 -20.44
C GLN A 114 6.34 -3.09 -19.70
N ASP A 115 6.99 -3.18 -18.53
CA ASP A 115 7.47 -2.00 -17.80
C ASP A 115 8.58 -1.30 -18.60
N ARG A 116 8.68 0.01 -18.43
CA ARG A 116 9.76 0.82 -19.03
C ARG A 116 11.15 0.29 -18.68
N GLY A 117 11.32 -0.33 -17.51
CA GLY A 117 12.58 -0.85 -17.02
C GLY A 117 12.54 -1.22 -15.54
N ARG A 118 13.62 -0.93 -14.82
CA ARG A 118 13.76 -1.24 -13.39
C ARG A 118 12.96 -0.26 -12.54
N TYR A 119 12.16 -0.77 -11.58
CA TYR A 119 11.33 0.03 -10.69
C TYR A 119 11.55 -0.30 -9.22
N SER A 120 11.69 0.73 -8.38
CA SER A 120 11.52 0.62 -6.93
C SER A 120 10.04 0.86 -6.58
N SER A 121 9.30 -0.23 -6.39
CA SER A 121 7.83 -0.19 -6.20
C SER A 121 7.40 -0.19 -4.74
N ALA A 122 8.26 -0.64 -3.81
CA ALA A 122 7.97 -0.78 -2.39
C ALA A 122 8.61 0.31 -1.51
N SER A 123 9.30 1.29 -2.11
CA SER A 123 9.93 2.35 -1.33
C SER A 123 8.95 3.42 -0.91
N VAL A 124 9.09 3.92 0.31
CA VAL A 124 8.37 5.09 0.81
C VAL A 124 9.24 6.33 0.70
N ILE A 125 8.64 7.46 0.36
CA ILE A 125 9.32 8.76 0.37
C ILE A 125 8.90 9.50 1.63
N ILE A 126 9.89 9.91 2.43
CA ILE A 126 9.74 10.87 3.51
C ILE A 126 10.21 12.21 2.98
N ALA A 127 9.38 13.22 3.05
CA ALA A 127 9.68 14.57 2.60
C ALA A 127 9.26 15.58 3.67
N GLN A 128 9.95 16.70 3.74
CA GLN A 128 9.59 17.79 4.63
C GLN A 128 9.77 19.14 3.93
N TYR A 129 8.73 19.99 4.01
CA TYR A 129 8.77 21.34 3.52
C TYR A 129 7.85 22.24 4.35
N ASP A 130 8.30 23.44 4.70
CA ASP A 130 7.56 24.42 5.51
C ASP A 130 6.98 23.85 6.83
N GLY A 131 7.78 23.02 7.51
CA GLY A 131 7.40 22.40 8.78
C GLY A 131 6.43 21.20 8.68
N ILE A 132 5.95 20.88 7.48
CA ILE A 132 5.05 19.74 7.24
C ILE A 132 5.91 18.56 6.78
N ARG A 133 5.76 17.39 7.44
CA ARG A 133 6.36 16.12 7.04
C ARG A 133 5.28 15.24 6.41
N ASN A 134 5.64 14.50 5.37
CA ASN A 134 4.79 13.50 4.73
C ASN A 134 5.60 12.24 4.44
N MET A 135 4.99 11.09 4.65
CA MET A 135 5.54 9.78 4.28
C MET A 135 4.53 9.00 3.44
N SER A 136 4.90 8.61 2.23
CA SER A 136 3.99 7.91 1.32
C SER A 136 4.71 7.02 0.31
N PHE A 137 3.99 5.98 -0.18
CA PHE A 137 4.48 5.12 -1.26
C PHE A 137 4.46 5.84 -2.60
N HIS A 138 5.56 5.72 -3.34
CA HIS A 138 5.66 6.17 -4.71
C HIS A 138 6.53 5.21 -5.52
N ARG A 139 5.99 4.67 -6.61
CA ARG A 139 6.81 3.92 -7.57
C ARG A 139 7.81 4.84 -8.25
N GLN A 140 9.01 4.32 -8.45
CA GLN A 140 10.13 5.09 -8.98
C GLN A 140 10.81 4.30 -10.09
N PHE A 141 10.83 4.85 -11.31
CA PHE A 141 11.59 4.33 -12.43
C PHE A 141 13.06 4.66 -12.26
N LEU A 142 13.95 3.67 -12.36
CA LEU A 142 15.39 3.89 -12.35
C LEU A 142 15.80 4.54 -13.68
N ARG A 143 16.19 5.81 -13.65
CA ARG A 143 16.61 6.56 -14.83
C ARG A 143 18.09 6.34 -15.15
N ASP A 144 18.94 6.52 -14.16
CA ASP A 144 20.39 6.39 -14.23
C ASP A 144 20.99 6.16 -12.83
N LYS A 145 22.31 6.32 -12.67
CA LYS A 145 23.05 5.99 -11.44
C LYS A 145 22.59 6.73 -10.19
N ASN A 146 22.11 7.95 -10.31
CA ASN A 146 21.71 8.77 -9.16
C ASN A 146 20.35 9.46 -9.34
N HIS A 147 19.58 9.08 -10.38
CA HIS A 147 18.26 9.65 -10.60
C HIS A 147 17.19 8.56 -10.75
N THR A 148 16.01 8.87 -10.22
CA THR A 148 14.77 8.15 -10.51
C THR A 148 13.70 9.11 -11.01
N VAL A 149 12.69 8.59 -11.75
CA VAL A 149 11.49 9.33 -12.10
C VAL A 149 10.35 8.80 -11.24
N VAL A 150 9.73 9.68 -10.46
CA VAL A 150 8.74 9.28 -9.45
C VAL A 150 7.32 9.60 -9.88
N ARG A 151 6.41 8.62 -9.81
CA ARG A 151 4.98 8.84 -10.02
C ARG A 151 4.37 9.56 -8.83
N LEU A 152 4.00 10.83 -9.00
CA LEU A 152 3.28 11.61 -7.98
C LEU A 152 1.81 11.79 -8.38
N VAL A 153 0.91 11.21 -7.60
CA VAL A 153 -0.52 11.50 -7.70
C VAL A 153 -0.86 12.85 -7.04
N PRO A 154 -1.97 13.54 -7.41
CA PRO A 154 -2.36 14.82 -6.82
C PRO A 154 -2.77 14.68 -5.35
N ARG A 155 -1.80 14.60 -4.45
CA ARG A 155 -1.90 14.51 -2.99
C ARG A 155 -0.76 15.30 -2.33
N HIS A 156 -0.51 15.07 -1.04
CA HIS A 156 0.36 15.85 -0.16
C HIS A 156 1.75 16.12 -0.76
N LEU A 157 2.50 15.09 -1.17
CA LEU A 157 3.84 15.28 -1.74
C LEU A 157 3.80 16.08 -3.07
N ARG A 158 2.78 15.88 -3.91
CA ARG A 158 2.60 16.70 -5.14
C ARG A 158 2.32 18.16 -4.78
N THR A 159 1.47 18.43 -3.79
CA THR A 159 1.18 19.78 -3.30
C THR A 159 2.44 20.42 -2.74
N MET A 160 3.16 19.72 -1.86
CA MET A 160 4.44 20.16 -1.27
C MET A 160 5.45 20.55 -2.36
N MET A 161 5.70 19.68 -3.34
CA MET A 161 6.58 19.96 -4.47
C MET A 161 6.12 21.18 -5.27
N SER A 162 4.82 21.31 -5.56
CA SER A 162 4.30 22.42 -6.36
C SER A 162 4.44 23.74 -5.63
N THR A 163 4.23 23.77 -4.31
CA THR A 163 4.44 24.94 -3.45
C THR A 163 5.93 25.34 -3.40
N ALA A 164 6.82 24.38 -3.19
CA ALA A 164 8.26 24.65 -3.19
C ALA A 164 8.74 25.22 -4.52
N ARG A 165 8.35 24.60 -5.65
CA ARG A 165 8.69 25.10 -6.99
C ARG A 165 8.17 26.51 -7.25
N ALA A 166 6.96 26.85 -6.78
CA ALA A 166 6.41 28.21 -6.91
C ALA A 166 7.21 29.24 -6.11
N ASN A 167 7.85 28.84 -5.02
CA ASN A 167 8.73 29.67 -4.20
C ASN A 167 10.19 29.71 -4.72
N GLY A 168 10.54 28.91 -5.73
CA GLY A 168 11.90 28.76 -6.22
C GLY A 168 12.77 27.81 -5.38
N ASP A 169 12.14 27.01 -4.53
CA ASP A 169 12.79 26.05 -3.64
C ASP A 169 12.75 24.61 -4.22
N THR A 170 13.53 23.73 -3.60
CA THR A 170 13.47 22.27 -3.78
C THR A 170 12.87 21.61 -2.55
N VAL A 171 12.45 20.36 -2.67
CA VAL A 171 11.98 19.55 -1.54
C VAL A 171 13.02 18.48 -1.25
N ASP A 172 13.59 18.50 -0.04
CA ASP A 172 14.45 17.43 0.43
C ASP A 172 13.66 16.17 0.66
N ILE A 173 14.22 15.02 0.27
CA ILE A 173 13.59 13.71 0.41
C ILE A 173 14.54 12.68 1.02
N ALA A 174 13.92 11.68 1.63
CA ALA A 174 14.54 10.40 1.93
C ALA A 174 13.69 9.30 1.32
N VAL A 175 14.30 8.40 0.55
CA VAL A 175 13.64 7.21 0.00
C VAL A 175 14.06 6.02 0.84
N VAL A 176 13.10 5.41 1.53
CA VAL A 176 13.32 4.30 2.46
C VAL A 176 12.78 3.02 1.84
N ASN A 177 13.64 2.02 1.66
CA ASN A 177 13.23 0.69 1.23
C ASN A 177 13.41 -0.32 2.35
N ALA A 178 12.45 -1.22 2.48
CA ALA A 178 12.38 -2.23 3.52
C ALA A 178 12.52 -1.69 4.97
N PRO A 179 11.73 -0.68 5.38
CA PRO A 179 11.53 -0.41 6.80
C PRO A 179 10.69 -1.52 7.46
N ASP A 180 10.46 -1.43 8.77
CA ASP A 180 9.50 -2.31 9.46
C ASP A 180 8.11 -2.27 8.81
N PRO A 181 7.38 -3.41 8.73
CA PRO A 181 6.03 -3.46 8.15
C PRO A 181 5.03 -2.44 8.71
N VAL A 182 5.11 -2.05 9.98
CA VAL A 182 4.21 -1.02 10.53
C VAL A 182 4.47 0.36 9.93
N VAL A 183 5.70 0.67 9.51
CA VAL A 183 6.04 1.90 8.79
C VAL A 183 5.43 1.87 7.39
N LEU A 184 5.52 0.72 6.71
CA LEU A 184 4.89 0.53 5.39
C LEU A 184 3.37 0.68 5.47
N LEU A 185 2.74 0.13 6.51
CA LEU A 185 1.31 0.30 6.75
C LEU A 185 0.91 1.77 6.94
N ALA A 186 1.61 2.50 7.81
CA ALA A 186 1.34 3.91 8.04
C ALA A 186 1.51 4.74 6.74
N ALA A 187 2.56 4.47 5.95
CA ALA A 187 2.80 5.13 4.66
C ALA A 187 1.71 4.83 3.60
N ALA A 188 1.04 3.68 3.69
CA ALA A 188 -0.04 3.29 2.78
C ALA A 188 -1.40 3.91 3.16
N MET A 189 -1.57 4.39 4.39
CA MET A 189 -2.80 5.03 4.86
C MET A 189 -3.02 6.38 4.18
N SER A 190 -4.22 6.90 4.25
CA SER A 190 -4.56 8.24 3.74
C SER A 190 -5.06 9.10 4.87
N PHE A 191 -4.35 10.16 5.14
CA PHE A 191 -4.66 11.13 6.18
C PHE A 191 -4.92 12.53 5.60
N ASP A 192 -5.40 13.43 6.43
CA ASP A 192 -5.42 14.87 6.15
C ASP A 192 -3.98 15.44 6.16
N GLU A 193 -3.78 16.61 5.53
CA GLU A 193 -2.46 17.18 5.26
C GLU A 193 -1.57 17.45 6.50
N ASN A 194 -2.14 17.48 7.68
CA ASN A 194 -1.41 17.79 8.93
C ASN A 194 -1.09 16.55 9.78
N ILE A 195 -1.34 15.36 9.28
CA ILE A 195 -1.02 14.13 10.00
C ILE A 195 0.35 13.63 9.54
N ASP A 196 1.25 13.46 10.49
CA ASP A 196 2.57 12.88 10.30
C ASP A 196 2.47 11.35 10.40
N GLU A 197 2.63 10.64 9.30
CA GLU A 197 2.51 9.19 9.21
C GLU A 197 3.50 8.45 10.13
N LEU A 198 4.65 9.05 10.45
CA LEU A 198 5.60 8.45 11.39
C LEU A 198 5.06 8.41 12.83
N THR A 199 4.15 9.30 13.22
CA THR A 199 3.50 9.22 14.53
C THR A 199 2.50 8.08 14.62
N ILE A 200 1.85 7.73 13.51
CA ILE A 200 0.96 6.57 13.40
C ILE A 200 1.78 5.27 13.41
N ALA A 201 2.90 5.24 12.66
CA ALA A 201 3.85 4.13 12.71
C ALA A 201 4.40 3.90 14.13
N ALA A 202 4.69 4.98 14.88
CA ALA A 202 5.15 4.90 16.25
C ALA A 202 4.08 4.32 17.19
N ALA A 203 2.81 4.72 17.05
CA ALA A 203 1.70 4.16 17.81
C ALA A 203 1.53 2.66 17.54
N LEU A 204 1.59 2.22 16.28
CA LEU A 204 1.54 0.81 15.91
C LEU A 204 2.74 0.04 16.51
N HIS A 205 3.94 0.60 16.42
CA HIS A 205 5.16 -0.04 16.92
C HIS A 205 5.11 -0.24 18.44
N GLU A 206 4.65 0.77 19.19
CA GLU A 206 4.47 0.67 20.64
C GLU A 206 3.38 -0.36 21.00
N LYS A 207 2.22 -0.30 20.33
CA LYS A 207 1.09 -1.20 20.59
C LYS A 207 1.43 -2.66 20.34
N LEU A 208 2.09 -2.94 19.21
CA LEU A 208 2.32 -4.31 18.73
C LEU A 208 3.60 -4.94 19.28
N TYR A 209 4.65 -4.14 19.46
CA TYR A 209 5.97 -4.65 19.86
C TYR A 209 6.38 -4.23 21.28
N ASN A 210 5.60 -3.36 21.95
CA ASN A 210 5.92 -2.78 23.24
C ASN A 210 7.30 -2.07 23.26
N GLN A 211 7.65 -1.43 22.16
CA GLN A 211 8.91 -0.72 21.94
C GLN A 211 8.64 0.58 21.17
N PRO A 212 9.36 1.68 21.41
CA PRO A 212 9.24 2.89 20.62
C PRO A 212 9.79 2.68 19.22
N LEU A 213 9.17 3.35 18.22
CA LEU A 213 9.76 3.48 16.90
C LEU A 213 11.00 4.37 17.01
N ARG A 214 12.17 3.87 16.57
CA ARG A 214 13.42 4.64 16.54
C ARG A 214 13.61 5.30 15.19
N LEU A 215 13.89 6.59 15.20
CA LEU A 215 14.30 7.36 14.03
C LEU A 215 15.74 7.81 14.19
N THR A 216 16.42 8.05 13.08
CA THR A 216 17.74 8.68 13.04
C THR A 216 17.75 9.79 12.01
N LYS A 217 18.71 10.72 12.13
CA LYS A 217 18.78 11.90 11.27
C LYS A 217 19.79 11.70 10.15
N LEU A 218 19.36 11.95 8.91
CA LEU A 218 20.19 11.91 7.71
C LEU A 218 21.03 13.21 7.56
N PRO A 219 22.06 13.22 6.69
CA PRO A 219 22.86 14.41 6.39
C PRO A 219 22.05 15.61 5.88
N ASN A 220 20.95 15.38 5.12
CA ASN A 220 20.02 16.44 4.69
C ASN A 220 19.02 16.88 5.77
N GLY A 221 19.12 16.35 6.98
CA GLY A 221 18.31 16.73 8.14
C GLY A 221 17.00 15.98 8.32
N LEU A 222 16.57 15.15 7.37
CA LEU A 222 15.37 14.33 7.49
C LEU A 222 15.54 13.19 8.49
N GLU A 223 14.46 12.87 9.20
CA GLU A 223 14.41 11.76 10.15
C GLU A 223 13.79 10.53 9.49
N VAL A 224 14.45 9.38 9.63
CA VAL A 224 14.08 8.12 8.97
C VAL A 224 14.10 6.97 9.96
N PRO A 225 13.36 5.86 9.71
CA PRO A 225 13.43 4.66 10.54
C PRO A 225 14.85 4.12 10.67
N ALA A 226 15.36 4.06 11.90
CA ALA A 226 16.75 3.67 12.20
C ALA A 226 17.08 2.22 11.77
N SER A 227 16.06 1.35 11.69
CA SER A 227 16.20 -0.07 11.33
C SER A 227 15.96 -0.40 9.86
N ALA A 228 15.77 0.59 8.98
CA ALA A 228 15.53 0.38 7.55
C ALA A 228 16.73 -0.32 6.87
N GLU A 229 16.45 -1.11 5.84
CA GLU A 229 17.49 -1.83 5.10
C GLU A 229 18.30 -0.90 4.19
N TYR A 230 17.60 -0.01 3.44
CA TYR A 230 18.20 1.02 2.59
C TYR A 230 17.52 2.36 2.81
N VAL A 231 18.32 3.41 2.84
CA VAL A 231 17.83 4.80 2.86
C VAL A 231 18.68 5.64 1.93
N PHE A 232 18.05 6.20 0.92
CA PHE A 232 18.65 7.16 -0.01
C PHE A 232 18.20 8.56 0.37
N TRP A 233 19.07 9.56 0.33
CA TRP A 233 18.68 10.96 0.53
C TRP A 233 19.03 11.82 -0.68
N GLY A 234 18.26 12.86 -0.88
CA GLY A 234 18.41 13.78 -2.01
C GLY A 234 17.26 14.75 -2.07
N LYS A 235 16.84 15.13 -3.27
CA LYS A 235 15.83 16.15 -3.50
C LYS A 235 14.93 15.85 -4.70
N ILE A 236 13.76 16.47 -4.73
CA ILE A 236 12.93 16.57 -5.93
C ILE A 236 13.46 17.73 -6.77
N THR A 237 13.93 17.45 -7.98
CA THR A 237 14.47 18.45 -8.87
C THR A 237 13.38 19.28 -9.58
N ALA A 238 13.78 20.31 -10.32
CA ALA A 238 12.87 21.04 -11.20
C ALA A 238 12.55 20.28 -12.50
N GLU A 239 13.36 19.25 -12.83
CA GLU A 239 13.25 18.45 -14.05
C GLU A 239 12.07 17.49 -13.98
N ASN A 240 11.44 17.25 -15.14
CA ASN A 240 10.51 16.14 -15.34
C ASN A 240 11.02 15.25 -16.47
N ASP A 241 10.65 13.96 -16.42
CA ASP A 241 10.97 12.98 -17.45
C ASP A 241 9.79 12.01 -17.61
N ASP A 242 9.83 11.16 -18.63
CA ASP A 242 8.83 10.13 -18.84
C ASP A 242 8.81 9.13 -17.69
N GLU A 243 7.64 8.86 -17.12
CA GLU A 243 7.35 7.80 -16.17
C GLU A 243 6.32 6.84 -16.78
N GLY A 244 6.59 5.55 -16.75
CA GLY A 244 5.81 4.52 -17.43
C GLY A 244 6.38 4.17 -18.82
N PRO A 245 5.80 3.15 -19.50
CA PRO A 245 4.68 2.34 -19.02
C PRO A 245 5.03 1.49 -17.79
N TYR A 246 4.02 1.14 -17.00
CA TYR A 246 4.18 0.35 -15.77
C TYR A 246 2.95 -0.53 -15.53
N VAL A 247 3.15 -1.80 -15.18
CA VAL A 247 2.06 -2.70 -14.78
C VAL A 247 1.61 -2.32 -13.37
N ASP A 248 0.41 -1.75 -13.24
CA ASP A 248 -0.11 -1.28 -11.97
C ASP A 248 -0.97 -2.34 -11.25
N ILE A 249 -1.60 -1.98 -10.15
CA ILE A 249 -2.35 -2.84 -9.23
C ILE A 249 -3.44 -3.68 -9.91
N THR A 250 -4.01 -3.19 -11.00
CA THR A 250 -5.02 -3.90 -11.81
C THR A 250 -4.42 -4.97 -12.72
N GLY A 251 -3.10 -5.09 -12.80
CA GLY A 251 -2.41 -5.95 -13.74
C GLY A 251 -2.46 -5.43 -15.19
N THR A 252 -2.91 -4.17 -15.38
CA THR A 252 -2.92 -3.48 -16.67
C THR A 252 -1.85 -2.40 -16.72
N LEU A 253 -1.44 -2.00 -17.93
CA LEU A 253 -0.46 -0.95 -18.10
C LEU A 253 -1.05 0.42 -17.74
N ASP A 254 -0.32 1.18 -16.92
CA ASP A 254 -0.54 2.61 -16.75
C ASP A 254 0.20 3.39 -17.84
N ASP A 255 -0.34 4.57 -18.20
CA ASP A 255 0.17 5.40 -19.29
C ASP A 255 1.51 6.07 -18.94
N VAL A 256 2.26 6.41 -20.00
CA VAL A 256 3.44 7.29 -19.88
C VAL A 256 3.02 8.72 -19.52
N ARG A 257 3.70 9.31 -18.55
CA ARG A 257 3.47 10.70 -18.12
C ARG A 257 4.77 11.42 -17.83
N GLN A 258 4.75 12.75 -17.97
CA GLN A 258 5.84 13.61 -17.50
C GLN A 258 5.76 13.77 -15.98
N GLU A 259 6.71 13.19 -15.26
CA GLU A 259 6.75 13.16 -13.79
C GLU A 259 8.09 13.66 -13.25
N PRO A 260 8.14 14.10 -11.98
CA PRO A 260 9.36 14.69 -11.40
C PRO A 260 10.54 13.72 -11.35
N VAL A 261 11.72 14.27 -11.52
CA VAL A 261 12.99 13.57 -11.32
C VAL A 261 13.46 13.77 -9.89
N LEU A 262 13.84 12.68 -9.22
CA LEU A 262 14.56 12.68 -7.95
C LEU A 262 16.05 12.56 -8.23
N GLU A 263 16.86 13.37 -7.56
CA GLU A 263 18.32 13.29 -7.56
C GLU A 263 18.81 12.87 -6.18
N PHE A 264 19.68 11.88 -6.11
CA PHE A 264 20.19 11.34 -4.85
C PHE A 264 21.64 11.77 -4.61
N ASP A 265 21.90 12.26 -3.39
CA ASP A 265 23.21 12.74 -2.94
C ASP A 265 23.98 11.63 -2.20
N GLY A 266 23.28 10.68 -1.58
CA GLY A 266 23.91 9.60 -0.82
C GLY A 266 22.98 8.48 -0.39
N LEU A 267 23.58 7.47 0.22
CA LEU A 267 22.95 6.22 0.63
C LEU A 267 23.49 5.75 1.98
N VAL A 268 22.61 5.29 2.87
CA VAL A 268 22.95 4.43 4.00
C VAL A 268 22.23 3.11 3.90
N HIS A 269 22.87 2.02 4.34
CA HIS A 269 22.25 0.70 4.36
C HIS A 269 22.82 -0.19 5.46
N ARG A 270 22.07 -1.21 5.84
CA ARG A 270 22.51 -2.22 6.79
C ARG A 270 23.60 -3.11 6.20
N ASP A 271 24.28 -3.88 7.07
CA ASP A 271 25.12 -5.00 6.64
C ASP A 271 24.26 -6.10 5.99
N ASN A 272 24.73 -6.64 4.86
CA ASN A 272 24.01 -7.65 4.07
C ASN A 272 22.54 -7.24 3.82
N PRO A 273 22.30 -6.09 3.17
CA PRO A 273 21.00 -5.47 3.11
C PRO A 273 20.04 -6.27 2.23
N ILE A 274 18.75 -6.22 2.58
CA ILE A 274 17.67 -6.92 1.88
C ILE A 274 16.75 -5.89 1.24
N PHE A 275 16.68 -5.86 -0.08
CA PHE A 275 15.80 -4.96 -0.82
C PHE A 275 14.37 -5.55 -0.86
N HIS A 276 13.37 -4.76 -0.51
CA HIS A 276 11.98 -5.14 -0.70
C HIS A 276 11.61 -4.95 -2.18
N ALA A 277 11.59 -6.04 -2.93
CA ALA A 277 11.42 -6.08 -4.38
C ALA A 277 9.95 -6.41 -4.77
N LEU A 278 9.00 -5.68 -4.20
CA LEU A 278 7.56 -5.86 -4.43
C LEU A 278 7.26 -6.06 -5.92
N ILE A 279 6.48 -7.11 -6.23
CA ILE A 279 6.03 -7.43 -7.59
C ILE A 279 4.72 -6.67 -7.87
N PRO A 280 4.71 -5.73 -8.83
CA PRO A 280 3.52 -4.95 -9.16
C PRO A 280 2.36 -5.84 -9.67
N GLY A 281 1.13 -5.46 -9.31
CA GLY A 281 -0.09 -6.17 -9.72
C GLY A 281 -0.37 -7.48 -8.99
N GLU A 282 0.55 -7.98 -8.15
CA GLU A 282 0.39 -9.21 -7.37
C GLU A 282 -0.21 -8.95 -5.96
N ALA A 283 -0.43 -10.02 -5.20
CA ALA A 283 -1.16 -9.97 -3.92
C ALA A 283 -0.57 -8.98 -2.91
N GLU A 284 0.76 -8.88 -2.82
CA GLU A 284 1.45 -7.94 -1.92
C GLU A 284 1.14 -6.48 -2.28
N HIS A 285 1.16 -6.11 -3.56
CA HIS A 285 0.80 -4.77 -4.03
C HIS A 285 -0.66 -4.44 -3.70
N LYS A 286 -1.57 -5.38 -3.98
CA LYS A 286 -3.01 -5.24 -3.69
C LYS A 286 -3.26 -5.07 -2.19
N THR A 287 -2.53 -5.80 -1.36
CA THR A 287 -2.61 -5.72 0.10
C THR A 287 -2.20 -4.33 0.60
N LEU A 288 -1.02 -3.86 0.22
CA LEU A 288 -0.53 -2.53 0.65
C LEU A 288 -1.44 -1.38 0.21
N MET A 289 -2.05 -1.47 -0.96
CA MET A 289 -2.97 -0.45 -1.45
C MET A 289 -4.35 -0.53 -0.80
N GLY A 290 -4.87 -1.74 -0.63
CA GLY A 290 -6.25 -2.01 -0.24
C GLY A 290 -6.51 -2.04 1.25
N LEU A 291 -5.68 -2.73 2.01
CA LEU A 291 -5.90 -2.93 3.44
C LEU A 291 -6.09 -1.62 4.22
N PRO A 292 -5.30 -0.55 3.98
CA PRO A 292 -5.49 0.72 4.69
C PRO A 292 -6.79 1.46 4.32
N ARG A 293 -7.57 0.95 3.35
CA ARG A 293 -8.88 1.53 2.96
C ARG A 293 -10.04 0.95 3.77
N SER A 294 -9.90 -0.27 4.28
CA SER A 294 -10.95 -0.92 5.07
C SER A 294 -11.38 -0.10 6.29
N PRO A 295 -10.49 0.50 7.11
CA PRO A 295 -10.89 1.36 8.23
C PRO A 295 -11.74 2.56 7.80
N THR A 296 -11.39 3.24 6.70
CA THR A 296 -12.14 4.42 6.25
C THR A 296 -13.52 4.06 5.71
N ILE A 297 -13.67 2.89 5.09
CA ILE A 297 -14.97 2.36 4.66
C ILE A 297 -15.78 1.96 5.89
N LYS A 298 -15.19 1.23 6.85
CA LYS A 298 -15.86 0.82 8.10
C LYS A 298 -16.38 2.04 8.88
N ASP A 299 -15.56 3.08 9.03
CA ASP A 299 -15.95 4.33 9.69
C ASP A 299 -17.15 5.00 8.98
N ALA A 300 -17.09 5.10 7.64
CA ALA A 300 -18.18 5.71 6.86
C ALA A 300 -19.49 4.93 7.00
N VAL A 301 -19.46 3.60 6.91
CA VAL A 301 -20.64 2.73 7.03
C VAL A 301 -21.16 2.72 8.46
N SER A 302 -20.29 2.73 9.47
CA SER A 302 -20.68 2.72 10.90
C SER A 302 -21.47 3.97 11.31
N LYS A 303 -21.40 5.06 10.55
CA LYS A 303 -22.20 6.27 10.78
C LYS A 303 -23.67 6.12 10.36
N VAL A 304 -23.99 5.11 9.55
CA VAL A 304 -25.34 4.92 8.99
C VAL A 304 -26.00 3.60 9.41
N CYS A 305 -25.21 2.55 9.70
CA CYS A 305 -25.70 1.26 10.20
C CYS A 305 -24.60 0.53 10.98
N GLU A 306 -24.91 -0.63 11.58
CA GLU A 306 -23.91 -1.45 12.29
C GLU A 306 -23.00 -2.19 11.30
N CYS A 307 -21.80 -1.62 11.03
CA CYS A 307 -20.77 -2.25 10.21
C CYS A 307 -19.93 -3.22 11.06
N LEU A 308 -19.88 -4.49 10.67
CA LEU A 308 -19.11 -5.50 11.39
C LEU A 308 -17.69 -5.63 10.82
N ASP A 309 -17.56 -5.71 9.49
CA ASP A 309 -16.26 -5.91 8.83
C ASP A 309 -16.29 -5.42 7.38
N VAL A 310 -15.09 -5.20 6.81
CA VAL A 310 -14.87 -4.74 5.43
C VAL A 310 -13.72 -5.50 4.80
N HIS A 311 -13.95 -6.10 3.64
CA HIS A 311 -12.94 -6.79 2.85
C HIS A 311 -12.79 -6.17 1.47
N MET A 312 -11.58 -5.68 1.15
CA MET A 312 -11.21 -5.29 -0.20
C MET A 312 -10.90 -6.54 -1.02
N THR A 313 -11.70 -6.83 -2.05
CA THR A 313 -11.62 -8.12 -2.74
C THR A 313 -10.40 -8.24 -3.64
N GLU A 314 -9.85 -9.45 -3.75
CA GLU A 314 -8.72 -9.73 -4.67
C GLU A 314 -9.10 -9.51 -6.14
N GLY A 315 -10.30 -9.96 -6.54
CA GLY A 315 -10.84 -9.74 -7.90
C GLY A 315 -11.05 -8.26 -8.21
N GLY A 316 -11.34 -7.43 -7.20
CA GLY A 316 -11.36 -5.97 -7.28
C GLY A 316 -9.98 -5.34 -7.15
N CYS A 317 -8.92 -6.13 -7.26
CA CYS A 317 -7.52 -5.72 -7.16
C CYS A 317 -7.16 -5.04 -5.82
N GLY A 318 -7.89 -5.34 -4.73
CA GLY A 318 -7.74 -4.66 -3.45
C GLY A 318 -8.09 -3.17 -3.48
N TRP A 319 -8.69 -2.65 -4.56
CA TRP A 319 -8.88 -1.21 -4.77
C TRP A 319 -10.25 -0.82 -5.33
N LEU A 320 -10.73 -1.55 -6.32
CA LEU A 320 -11.93 -1.17 -7.08
C LEU A 320 -13.20 -1.81 -6.55
N ALA A 321 -13.11 -2.84 -5.70
CA ALA A 321 -14.26 -3.53 -5.13
C ALA A 321 -14.07 -3.91 -3.66
N ALA A 322 -15.17 -3.86 -2.90
CA ALA A 322 -15.22 -4.31 -1.52
C ALA A 322 -16.49 -5.11 -1.23
N VAL A 323 -16.40 -5.98 -0.21
CA VAL A 323 -17.55 -6.59 0.46
C VAL A 323 -17.64 -6.01 1.87
N VAL A 324 -18.82 -5.59 2.28
CA VAL A 324 -19.08 -4.99 3.60
C VAL A 324 -20.09 -5.86 4.35
N LYS A 325 -19.73 -6.31 5.53
CA LYS A 325 -20.58 -7.08 6.43
C LYS A 325 -21.30 -6.16 7.39
N ILE A 326 -22.62 -6.23 7.42
CA ILE A 326 -23.45 -5.44 8.34
C ILE A 326 -24.35 -6.30 9.18
N ARG A 327 -24.83 -5.75 10.31
CA ARG A 327 -26.00 -6.25 11.02
C ARG A 327 -27.16 -5.33 10.75
N LYS A 328 -28.11 -5.80 9.91
CA LYS A 328 -29.27 -5.03 9.48
C LYS A 328 -30.27 -4.85 10.61
N LYS A 329 -30.61 -3.60 10.93
CA LYS A 329 -31.61 -3.20 11.96
C LYS A 329 -32.82 -2.48 11.37
N HIS A 330 -32.67 -1.95 10.12
CA HIS A 330 -33.73 -1.23 9.41
C HIS A 330 -33.75 -1.67 7.95
N HIS A 331 -34.88 -1.46 7.30
CA HIS A 331 -35.11 -1.84 5.88
C HIS A 331 -34.05 -1.31 4.92
N ASP A 332 -33.65 -0.06 5.12
CA ASP A 332 -32.80 0.70 4.22
C ASP A 332 -31.31 0.64 4.59
N ASP A 333 -30.91 -0.14 5.60
CA ASP A 333 -29.52 -0.23 6.07
C ASP A 333 -28.58 -0.70 4.95
N GLY A 334 -28.97 -1.66 4.11
CA GLY A 334 -28.16 -2.13 2.99
C GLY A 334 -27.89 -1.04 1.96
N ILE A 335 -28.92 -0.29 1.58
CA ILE A 335 -28.83 0.84 0.63
C ILE A 335 -27.96 1.96 1.18
N LYS A 336 -28.16 2.35 2.45
CA LYS A 336 -27.34 3.36 3.14
C LYS A 336 -25.88 2.91 3.25
N ALA A 337 -25.65 1.63 3.52
CA ALA A 337 -24.30 1.06 3.57
C ALA A 337 -23.58 1.15 2.22
N ILE A 338 -24.27 0.90 1.09
CA ILE A 338 -23.73 1.07 -0.26
C ILE A 338 -23.23 2.50 -0.46
N GLU A 339 -24.09 3.49 -0.22
CA GLU A 339 -23.76 4.91 -0.43
C GLU A 339 -22.59 5.34 0.46
N ALA A 340 -22.62 4.97 1.74
CA ALA A 340 -21.57 5.28 2.69
C ALA A 340 -20.22 4.62 2.33
N ALA A 341 -20.23 3.34 1.91
CA ALA A 341 -19.02 2.63 1.51
C ALA A 341 -18.38 3.26 0.26
N LEU A 342 -19.17 3.60 -0.77
CA LEU A 342 -18.69 4.26 -1.98
C LEU A 342 -18.14 5.68 -1.69
N ALA A 343 -18.66 6.37 -0.67
CA ALA A 343 -18.15 7.65 -0.20
C ALA A 343 -16.85 7.47 0.62
N GLY A 344 -16.75 6.42 1.44
CA GLY A 344 -15.60 6.12 2.29
C GLY A 344 -14.32 5.78 1.49
N HIS A 345 -14.48 5.23 0.27
CA HIS A 345 -13.37 5.03 -0.65
C HIS A 345 -13.74 5.47 -2.06
N ARG A 346 -13.40 6.71 -2.40
CA ARG A 346 -13.80 7.37 -3.67
C ARG A 346 -13.31 6.68 -4.94
N SER A 347 -12.24 5.89 -4.88
CA SER A 347 -11.73 5.12 -6.02
C SER A 347 -12.49 3.81 -6.25
N MET A 348 -13.25 3.34 -5.26
CA MET A 348 -14.03 2.11 -5.36
C MET A 348 -15.11 2.26 -6.42
N LYS A 349 -15.30 1.20 -7.21
CA LYS A 349 -16.26 1.12 -8.32
C LYS A 349 -17.44 0.23 -7.99
N MET A 350 -17.22 -0.80 -7.16
CA MET A 350 -18.22 -1.80 -6.84
C MET A 350 -18.21 -2.12 -5.34
N VAL A 351 -19.39 -2.26 -4.74
CA VAL A 351 -19.53 -2.73 -3.36
C VAL A 351 -20.67 -3.72 -3.24
N THR A 352 -20.47 -4.79 -2.46
CA THR A 352 -21.49 -5.75 -2.09
C THR A 352 -21.69 -5.70 -0.58
N ILE A 353 -22.93 -5.54 -0.15
CA ILE A 353 -23.31 -5.55 1.26
C ILE A 353 -23.90 -6.91 1.59
N VAL A 354 -23.46 -7.52 2.68
CA VAL A 354 -23.92 -8.87 3.12
C VAL A 354 -24.23 -8.88 4.61
N ASP A 355 -25.02 -9.90 5.03
CA ASP A 355 -25.35 -10.14 6.43
C ASP A 355 -24.17 -10.72 7.23
N GLU A 356 -24.34 -10.74 8.55
CA GLU A 356 -23.35 -11.19 9.54
C GLU A 356 -22.93 -12.67 9.42
N ASP A 357 -23.77 -13.53 8.80
CA ASP A 357 -23.50 -14.96 8.61
C ASP A 357 -22.60 -15.28 7.41
N ILE A 358 -22.25 -14.29 6.59
CA ILE A 358 -21.41 -14.47 5.40
C ILE A 358 -19.94 -14.26 5.75
N ASP A 359 -19.11 -15.21 5.36
CA ASP A 359 -17.65 -14.98 5.34
C ASP A 359 -17.30 -14.13 4.13
N ILE A 360 -16.88 -12.86 4.40
CA ILE A 360 -16.59 -11.88 3.35
C ILE A 360 -15.21 -12.08 2.69
N ALA A 361 -14.35 -12.90 3.27
CA ALA A 361 -13.07 -13.28 2.68
C ALA A 361 -13.21 -14.45 1.70
N ASP A 362 -14.30 -15.21 1.77
CA ASP A 362 -14.60 -16.31 0.85
C ASP A 362 -15.50 -15.82 -0.32
N PRO A 363 -14.93 -15.66 -1.54
CA PRO A 363 -15.69 -15.21 -2.70
C PRO A 363 -16.86 -16.14 -3.07
N VAL A 364 -16.77 -17.43 -2.75
CA VAL A 364 -17.85 -18.40 -3.01
C VAL A 364 -19.04 -18.11 -2.09
N ARG A 365 -18.79 -17.77 -0.83
CA ARG A 365 -19.84 -17.41 0.13
C ARG A 365 -20.49 -16.07 -0.24
N VAL A 366 -19.71 -15.11 -0.72
CA VAL A 366 -20.23 -13.83 -1.20
C VAL A 366 -21.10 -14.01 -2.44
N GLU A 367 -20.63 -14.77 -3.43
CA GLU A 367 -21.42 -15.09 -4.63
C GLU A 367 -22.71 -15.84 -4.27
N TRP A 368 -22.64 -16.79 -3.34
CA TRP A 368 -23.81 -17.48 -2.85
C TRP A 368 -24.86 -16.52 -2.24
N ALA A 369 -24.42 -15.55 -1.42
CA ALA A 369 -25.32 -14.53 -0.86
C ALA A 369 -25.95 -13.69 -1.98
N MET A 370 -25.18 -13.29 -2.97
CA MET A 370 -25.69 -12.53 -4.12
C MET A 370 -26.77 -13.29 -4.89
N VAL A 371 -26.57 -14.57 -5.21
CA VAL A 371 -27.56 -15.33 -6.01
C VAL A 371 -28.78 -15.78 -5.21
N THR A 372 -28.71 -15.81 -3.88
CA THR A 372 -29.81 -16.30 -3.02
C THR A 372 -30.60 -15.18 -2.34
N ARG A 373 -30.05 -13.96 -2.20
CA ARG A 373 -30.64 -12.87 -1.40
C ARG A 373 -30.92 -11.61 -2.20
N TRP A 374 -30.10 -11.29 -3.23
CA TRP A 374 -30.19 -10.07 -4.01
C TRP A 374 -31.26 -10.15 -5.10
N GLN A 375 -32.09 -9.10 -5.21
CA GLN A 375 -33.06 -8.90 -6.29
C GLN A 375 -32.60 -7.67 -7.13
N PRO A 376 -32.19 -7.88 -8.39
CA PRO A 376 -31.54 -6.85 -9.21
C PRO A 376 -32.32 -5.55 -9.36
N ASP A 377 -33.64 -5.63 -9.43
CA ASP A 377 -34.54 -4.49 -9.66
C ASP A 377 -34.77 -3.62 -8.41
N LYS A 378 -34.42 -4.12 -7.22
CA LYS A 378 -34.70 -3.45 -5.93
C LYS A 378 -33.44 -3.15 -5.14
N ASP A 379 -32.49 -4.07 -5.21
CA ASP A 379 -31.35 -4.12 -4.30
C ASP A 379 -30.05 -3.66 -4.99
N THR A 380 -30.17 -2.91 -6.11
CA THR A 380 -29.05 -2.38 -6.85
C THR A 380 -29.08 -0.84 -6.90
N ILE A 381 -27.94 -0.23 -6.58
CA ILE A 381 -27.73 1.22 -6.81
C ILE A 381 -26.70 1.38 -7.92
N ILE A 382 -27.02 2.25 -8.91
CA ILE A 382 -26.08 2.68 -9.94
C ILE A 382 -25.91 4.20 -9.83
N LEU A 383 -24.67 4.63 -9.57
CA LEU A 383 -24.30 6.05 -9.52
C LEU A 383 -23.51 6.42 -10.78
N SER A 384 -24.18 7.11 -11.70
CA SER A 384 -23.56 7.60 -12.94
C SER A 384 -22.73 8.87 -12.71
N ASN A 385 -21.83 9.19 -13.64
CA ASN A 385 -21.03 10.42 -13.66
C ASN A 385 -20.22 10.66 -12.36
N GLN A 386 -19.71 9.59 -11.75
CA GLN A 386 -18.84 9.67 -10.58
C GLN A 386 -17.39 9.89 -11.02
N LYS A 387 -16.56 10.48 -10.14
CA LYS A 387 -15.10 10.52 -10.36
C LYS A 387 -14.55 9.10 -10.35
N GLY A 388 -13.92 8.68 -11.45
CA GLY A 388 -13.29 7.39 -11.59
C GLY A 388 -11.89 7.34 -10.97
N SER A 389 -11.43 6.13 -10.61
CA SER A 389 -10.03 5.89 -10.29
C SER A 389 -9.17 6.01 -11.56
N SER A 390 -7.97 6.60 -11.43
CA SER A 390 -6.99 6.59 -12.54
C SER A 390 -6.49 5.18 -12.87
N LEU A 391 -6.69 4.23 -11.96
CA LEU A 391 -6.30 2.81 -12.09
C LEU A 391 -7.44 1.94 -12.67
N ASP A 392 -8.62 2.50 -12.92
CA ASP A 392 -9.73 1.80 -13.58
C ASP A 392 -9.56 1.92 -15.11
N PRO A 393 -9.17 0.83 -15.81
CA PRO A 393 -8.94 0.87 -17.27
C PRO A 393 -10.23 1.10 -18.07
N SER A 394 -11.40 0.89 -17.44
CA SER A 394 -12.72 1.11 -18.08
C SER A 394 -13.30 2.49 -17.81
N ARG A 395 -12.57 3.37 -17.12
CA ARG A 395 -12.95 4.77 -16.90
C ARG A 395 -13.16 5.49 -18.23
N TYR A 396 -14.16 6.37 -18.29
CA TYR A 396 -14.37 7.20 -19.46
C TYR A 396 -13.21 8.19 -19.69
N PRO A 397 -13.00 8.65 -20.94
CA PRO A 397 -11.89 9.56 -21.28
C PRO A 397 -11.90 10.89 -20.51
N ASP A 398 -13.07 11.35 -20.06
CA ASP A 398 -13.25 12.55 -19.25
C ASP A 398 -12.89 12.34 -17.74
N GLY A 399 -12.49 11.13 -17.38
CA GLY A 399 -12.14 10.77 -16.01
C GLY A 399 -13.33 10.35 -15.15
N THR A 400 -14.54 10.29 -15.70
CA THR A 400 -15.72 9.80 -15.00
C THR A 400 -15.88 8.28 -15.11
N THR A 401 -16.73 7.71 -14.25
CA THR A 401 -17.13 6.30 -14.26
C THR A 401 -18.56 6.17 -13.73
N SER A 402 -19.17 5.00 -13.93
CA SER A 402 -20.34 4.61 -13.16
C SER A 402 -19.92 3.68 -12.03
N LYS A 403 -20.56 3.81 -10.86
CA LYS A 403 -20.34 2.94 -9.70
C LYS A 403 -21.58 2.12 -9.43
N VAL A 404 -21.42 0.93 -8.86
CA VAL A 404 -22.52 0.04 -8.55
C VAL A 404 -22.40 -0.51 -7.13
N GLY A 405 -23.53 -0.64 -6.44
CA GLY A 405 -23.65 -1.33 -5.17
C GLY A 405 -24.77 -2.35 -5.20
N PHE A 406 -24.56 -3.47 -4.52
CA PHE A 406 -25.51 -4.58 -4.40
C PHE A 406 -25.82 -4.79 -2.93
N ASP A 407 -27.12 -4.74 -2.56
CA ASP A 407 -27.60 -5.16 -1.24
C ASP A 407 -27.95 -6.67 -1.30
N ALA A 408 -27.00 -7.51 -0.94
CA ALA A 408 -27.17 -8.95 -0.84
C ALA A 408 -27.47 -9.40 0.61
N THR A 409 -28.16 -8.55 1.37
CA THR A 409 -28.68 -8.90 2.70
C THR A 409 -30.07 -9.48 2.59
N ILE A 410 -30.47 -10.30 3.58
CA ILE A 410 -31.82 -10.80 3.70
C ILE A 410 -32.78 -9.61 3.90
N SER A 411 -33.93 -9.61 3.19
CA SER A 411 -34.95 -8.59 3.39
C SER A 411 -35.36 -8.52 4.86
N PHE A 412 -35.50 -7.30 5.41
CA PHE A 412 -35.71 -7.07 6.84
C PHE A 412 -36.94 -7.81 7.41
N ASP A 413 -38.02 -7.89 6.63
CA ASP A 413 -39.28 -8.54 7.04
C ASP A 413 -39.37 -10.04 6.64
N ALA A 414 -38.32 -10.58 6.00
CA ALA A 414 -38.35 -11.97 5.56
C ALA A 414 -38.10 -12.95 6.72
N ASP A 415 -38.69 -14.13 6.63
CA ASP A 415 -38.31 -15.26 7.49
C ASP A 415 -36.88 -15.70 7.12
N LYS A 416 -35.94 -15.41 7.99
CA LYS A 416 -34.50 -15.68 7.78
C LYS A 416 -34.20 -17.16 7.61
N SER A 417 -35.07 -18.07 8.14
CA SER A 417 -34.81 -19.50 8.07
C SER A 417 -34.72 -20.07 6.65
N GLY A 418 -35.43 -19.41 5.69
CA GLY A 418 -35.38 -19.77 4.27
C GLY A 418 -34.12 -19.34 3.53
N PHE A 419 -33.28 -18.50 4.15
CA PHE A 419 -32.08 -17.93 3.55
C PHE A 419 -30.76 -18.39 4.19
N MET A 420 -30.85 -19.24 5.23
CA MET A 420 -29.66 -19.73 5.93
C MET A 420 -29.09 -20.95 5.21
N SER A 421 -27.75 -20.94 5.04
CA SER A 421 -27.05 -22.14 4.56
C SER A 421 -27.15 -23.26 5.63
N VAL A 422 -27.39 -24.47 5.17
CA VAL A 422 -27.39 -25.70 6.04
C VAL A 422 -26.04 -26.41 5.98
N GLN A 423 -25.05 -25.84 5.27
CA GLN A 423 -23.70 -26.39 5.11
C GLN A 423 -22.72 -25.63 6.00
#